data_ed8c30584e1c4ac81416178c6724c5af
#
_entry.id   ed8c30584e1c4ac81416178c6724c5af
#
_cell.length_a   1.000
_cell.length_b   1.000
_cell.length_c   1.000
_cell.angle_alpha   90.00
_cell.angle_beta   90.00
_cell.angle_gamma   90.00
#
_symmetry.space_group_name_H-M   'P 1'
#
loop_
_entity.id
_entity.type
_entity.pdbx_description
1 polymer ?
#
loop_
_entity_poly.entity_id
_entity_poly.type
_entity_poly.pdbx_seq_one_letter_code
_entity_poly.pdbx_strand_id
1 'polypeptide(L)'
;EMCIRDRNGIGEPVKVWTKPGVSKSVLVSHPQTTDDFNSYTLGLQWQFNHNPVNTHWSLNERRGWLALKALKAATLRESRNMLTQKCMGYLSTATVLLDFSALADGQRGGLFCTGSLYNGIGISREEGKNYLYLEKNGDVQQVKMVSGKKIYLRVMLDAKKNRCQLFYSFDNCNFILCGDAYSLKFGDWKGARVGLYSYNTLGIGGKCYFDWFNYDFN
;
A
#
# COMPACT_ATOMS: atom_id res chain seq x y z
N GLU A 1 -21.46 3.43 -21.40
CA GLU A 1 -21.37 2.73 -22.69
C GLU A 1 -20.13 1.86 -22.69
N MET A 2 -20.31 0.56 -22.53
CA MET A 2 -19.19 -0.35 -22.74
C MET A 2 -18.92 -0.42 -24.25
N CYS A 3 -17.81 0.18 -24.67
CA CYS A 3 -17.37 0.07 -26.05
C CYS A 3 -16.82 -1.34 -26.29
N ILE A 4 -17.72 -2.29 -26.53
CA ILE A 4 -17.34 -3.58 -27.10
C ILE A 4 -16.98 -3.31 -28.55
N ARG A 5 -15.70 -3.29 -28.84
CA ARG A 5 -15.22 -3.25 -30.20
C ARG A 5 -15.27 -4.66 -30.77
N ASP A 6 -16.42 -4.96 -31.33
CA ASP A 6 -16.63 -6.13 -32.14
C ASP A 6 -15.95 -5.92 -33.50
N ARG A 7 -14.90 -6.70 -33.76
CA ARG A 7 -14.23 -6.70 -35.08
C ARG A 7 -14.39 -8.01 -35.82
N ASN A 8 -15.18 -8.92 -35.25
CA ASN A 8 -15.51 -10.21 -35.87
C ASN A 8 -16.98 -10.34 -36.27
N GLY A 9 -17.81 -9.31 -36.03
CA GLY A 9 -19.23 -9.26 -36.39
C GLY A 9 -20.15 -10.08 -35.47
N ILE A 10 -19.63 -10.64 -34.36
CA ILE A 10 -20.40 -11.50 -33.44
C ILE A 10 -20.52 -10.95 -32.01
N GLY A 11 -20.10 -9.72 -31.80
CA GLY A 11 -20.19 -9.05 -30.48
C GLY A 11 -19.14 -9.50 -29.46
N GLU A 12 -18.16 -10.32 -29.84
CA GLU A 12 -17.09 -10.79 -28.97
C GLU A 12 -15.76 -10.09 -29.26
N PRO A 13 -14.96 -9.79 -28.22
CA PRO A 13 -13.61 -9.28 -28.41
C PRO A 13 -12.73 -10.26 -29.18
N VAL A 14 -12.02 -9.80 -30.19
CA VAL A 14 -11.07 -10.66 -30.91
C VAL A 14 -9.91 -11.05 -29.99
N LYS A 15 -9.53 -12.31 -30.03
CA LYS A 15 -8.41 -12.85 -29.22
C LYS A 15 -7.03 -12.42 -29.73
N VAL A 16 -6.95 -12.14 -31.04
CA VAL A 16 -5.69 -11.76 -31.70
C VAL A 16 -5.98 -10.59 -32.64
N TRP A 17 -5.12 -9.59 -32.60
CA TRP A 17 -5.20 -8.44 -33.50
C TRP A 17 -3.81 -8.08 -34.02
N THR A 18 -3.76 -7.51 -35.20
CA THR A 18 -2.50 -7.02 -35.77
C THR A 18 -1.94 -5.89 -34.88
N LYS A 19 -0.68 -6.04 -34.45
CA LYS A 19 0.02 -4.99 -33.71
C LYS A 19 0.08 -3.73 -34.57
N PRO A 20 -0.29 -2.56 -34.02
CA PRO A 20 -0.11 -1.30 -34.74
C PRO A 20 1.32 -1.12 -35.19
N GLY A 21 1.53 -0.76 -36.46
CA GLY A 21 2.86 -0.42 -36.97
C GLY A 21 3.40 0.82 -36.27
N VAL A 22 4.59 0.73 -35.68
CA VAL A 22 5.32 1.89 -35.15
C VAL A 22 6.53 2.12 -36.05
N SER A 23 6.64 3.32 -36.57
CA SER A 23 7.72 3.68 -37.53
C SER A 23 9.09 3.87 -36.91
N LYS A 24 9.21 3.89 -35.58
CA LYS A 24 10.45 4.08 -34.82
C LYS A 24 10.49 3.19 -33.60
N SER A 25 11.70 2.76 -33.21
CA SER A 25 11.91 2.14 -31.90
C SER A 25 11.57 3.14 -30.81
N VAL A 26 10.61 2.81 -29.97
CA VAL A 26 10.26 3.62 -28.80
C VAL A 26 11.08 3.09 -27.63
N LEU A 27 11.74 3.99 -26.91
CA LEU A 27 12.39 3.63 -25.65
C LEU A 27 11.33 3.09 -24.69
N VAL A 28 11.58 1.91 -24.15
CA VAL A 28 10.72 1.34 -23.12
C VAL A 28 10.94 2.18 -21.86
N SER A 29 9.89 2.86 -21.41
CA SER A 29 9.88 3.55 -20.12
C SER A 29 9.03 2.78 -19.13
N HIS A 30 9.49 2.71 -17.90
CA HIS A 30 8.70 2.16 -16.80
C HIS A 30 7.91 3.27 -16.11
N PRO A 31 6.67 3.01 -15.67
CA PRO A 31 5.92 3.96 -14.85
C PRO A 31 6.70 4.26 -13.56
N GLN A 32 6.60 5.48 -13.08
CA GLN A 32 7.12 5.84 -11.77
C GLN A 32 6.35 5.07 -10.69
N THR A 33 7.08 4.50 -9.74
CA THR A 33 6.51 3.78 -8.58
C THR A 33 7.07 4.31 -7.26
N THR A 34 8.37 4.53 -7.19
CA THR A 34 9.05 5.11 -6.01
C THR A 34 8.65 6.57 -5.81
N ASP A 35 8.50 6.99 -4.55
CA ASP A 35 8.20 8.37 -4.17
C ASP A 35 8.97 8.72 -2.89
N ASP A 36 9.62 9.87 -2.87
CA ASP A 36 10.34 10.41 -1.71
C ASP A 36 9.51 11.49 -0.96
N PHE A 37 8.27 11.72 -1.40
CA PHE A 37 7.34 12.69 -0.85
C PHE A 37 7.87 14.13 -0.74
N ASN A 38 8.87 14.47 -1.56
CA ASN A 38 9.43 15.83 -1.61
C ASN A 38 8.58 16.82 -2.42
N SER A 39 7.66 16.34 -3.24
CA SER A 39 6.73 17.15 -4.01
C SER A 39 5.60 17.71 -3.13
N TYR A 40 5.04 18.85 -3.53
CA TYR A 40 3.86 19.44 -2.89
C TYR A 40 2.55 18.73 -3.28
N THR A 41 2.58 17.88 -4.32
CA THR A 41 1.44 17.14 -4.83
C THR A 41 1.79 15.66 -4.98
N LEU A 42 0.80 14.79 -4.80
CA LEU A 42 0.96 13.36 -5.06
C LEU A 42 1.22 13.12 -6.55
N GLY A 43 2.17 12.22 -6.83
CA GLY A 43 2.44 11.76 -8.17
C GLY A 43 1.27 10.94 -8.75
N LEU A 44 1.22 10.80 -10.08
CA LEU A 44 0.14 10.11 -10.80
C LEU A 44 0.07 8.61 -10.52
N GLN A 45 1.13 8.01 -9.96
CA GLN A 45 1.15 6.61 -9.53
C GLN A 45 0.24 6.33 -8.34
N TRP A 46 -0.10 7.36 -7.57
CA TRP A 46 -0.90 7.22 -6.36
C TRP A 46 -2.41 7.32 -6.61
N GLN A 47 -3.15 6.51 -5.89
CA GLN A 47 -4.60 6.53 -5.89
C GLN A 47 -5.12 6.21 -4.49
N PHE A 48 -6.06 7.01 -4.00
CA PHE A 48 -6.80 6.65 -2.78
C PHE A 48 -7.73 5.47 -3.03
N ASN A 49 -7.79 4.56 -2.07
CA ASN A 49 -8.65 3.38 -2.17
C ASN A 49 -10.14 3.73 -2.00
N HIS A 50 -10.44 4.73 -1.16
CA HIS A 50 -11.76 5.33 -0.94
C HIS A 50 -11.68 6.83 -1.24
N ASN A 51 -12.82 7.50 -1.30
CA ASN A 51 -12.84 8.97 -1.40
C ASN A 51 -12.10 9.58 -0.20
N PRO A 52 -11.04 10.37 -0.42
CA PRO A 52 -10.22 10.89 0.65
C PRO A 52 -10.94 11.98 1.45
N VAL A 53 -10.57 12.09 2.72
CA VAL A 53 -10.84 13.25 3.55
C VAL A 53 -9.58 14.11 3.52
N ASN A 54 -9.60 15.20 2.73
CA ASN A 54 -8.41 15.99 2.41
C ASN A 54 -7.74 16.67 3.61
N THR A 55 -8.45 16.88 4.70
CA THR A 55 -7.88 17.42 5.96
C THR A 55 -7.09 16.38 6.78
N HIS A 56 -7.10 15.11 6.35
CA HIS A 56 -6.50 14.00 7.07
C HIS A 56 -5.29 13.36 6.37
N TRP A 57 -4.73 14.06 5.39
CA TRP A 57 -3.44 13.72 4.80
C TRP A 57 -2.70 14.98 4.39
N SER A 58 -1.36 14.93 4.30
CA SER A 58 -0.57 16.10 3.92
C SER A 58 0.83 15.70 3.46
N LEU A 59 1.34 16.38 2.43
CA LEU A 59 2.75 16.41 2.04
C LEU A 59 3.50 17.63 2.58
N ASN A 60 2.76 18.58 3.16
CA ASN A 60 3.30 19.88 3.57
C ASN A 60 3.45 20.02 5.10
N GLU A 61 2.84 19.16 5.89
CA GLU A 61 2.92 19.23 7.36
C GLU A 61 4.33 18.94 7.87
N ARG A 62 5.04 18.02 7.21
CA ARG A 62 6.44 17.69 7.44
C ARG A 62 7.08 17.44 6.09
N ARG A 63 7.95 18.37 5.66
CA ARG A 63 8.56 18.30 4.34
C ARG A 63 9.32 16.99 4.13
N GLY A 64 9.17 16.38 2.95
CA GLY A 64 9.74 15.08 2.60
C GLY A 64 9.05 13.90 3.28
N TRP A 65 7.85 14.11 3.84
CA TRP A 65 7.08 13.05 4.49
C TRP A 65 5.61 13.12 4.12
N LEU A 66 5.03 11.99 3.86
CA LEU A 66 3.58 11.86 3.81
C LEU A 66 3.04 11.73 5.24
N ALA A 67 2.20 12.66 5.67
CA ALA A 67 1.44 12.56 6.91
C ALA A 67 0.08 11.93 6.63
N LEU A 68 -0.29 10.87 7.36
CA LEU A 68 -1.63 10.31 7.41
C LEU A 68 -2.20 10.46 8.82
N LYS A 69 -3.30 11.24 8.94
CA LYS A 69 -4.07 11.40 10.17
C LYS A 69 -5.15 10.32 10.20
N ALA A 70 -5.23 9.63 11.32
CA ALA A 70 -6.16 8.53 11.47
C ALA A 70 -7.62 9.01 11.48
N LEU A 71 -8.46 8.33 10.72
CA LEU A 71 -9.90 8.38 10.78
C LEU A 71 -10.41 7.14 11.49
N LYS A 72 -11.61 7.21 12.06
CA LYS A 72 -12.22 6.05 12.73
C LYS A 72 -12.52 4.95 11.72
N ALA A 73 -12.05 3.73 12.01
CA ALA A 73 -12.39 2.52 11.29
C ALA A 73 -12.18 1.31 12.21
N ALA A 74 -12.94 0.25 12.02
CA ALA A 74 -12.77 -0.99 12.78
C ALA A 74 -11.67 -1.87 12.19
N THR A 75 -11.50 -1.84 10.87
CA THR A 75 -10.56 -2.70 10.13
C THR A 75 -9.78 -1.90 9.09
N LEU A 76 -8.68 -2.48 8.62
CA LEU A 76 -7.92 -1.96 7.49
C LEU A 76 -8.80 -1.75 6.25
N ARG A 77 -9.71 -2.68 5.96
CA ARG A 77 -10.61 -2.60 4.79
C ARG A 77 -11.50 -1.36 4.82
N GLU A 78 -11.97 -0.95 5.98
CA GLU A 78 -12.83 0.22 6.18
C GLU A 78 -12.05 1.53 6.27
N SER A 79 -10.74 1.45 6.41
CA SER A 79 -9.87 2.60 6.57
C SER A 79 -10.01 3.58 5.41
N ARG A 80 -10.17 4.87 5.72
CA ARG A 80 -10.15 5.97 4.76
C ARG A 80 -8.71 6.47 4.58
N ASN A 81 -8.48 7.22 3.50
CA ASN A 81 -7.16 7.77 3.16
C ASN A 81 -6.04 6.72 3.01
N MET A 82 -6.39 5.49 2.63
CA MET A 82 -5.39 4.53 2.17
C MET A 82 -4.84 4.99 0.84
N LEU A 83 -3.54 5.23 0.79
CA LEU A 83 -2.84 5.67 -0.42
C LEU A 83 -2.19 4.47 -1.10
N THR A 84 -2.58 4.18 -2.34
CA THR A 84 -2.25 2.91 -2.99
C THR A 84 -1.62 3.10 -4.36
N GLN A 85 -0.82 2.11 -4.75
CA GLN A 85 -0.37 1.88 -6.13
C GLN A 85 -0.81 0.50 -6.61
N LYS A 86 -0.94 0.32 -7.92
CA LYS A 86 -1.16 -1.00 -8.52
C LYS A 86 0.06 -1.88 -8.33
N CYS A 87 -0.16 -3.17 -8.12
CA CYS A 87 0.95 -4.13 -8.18
C CYS A 87 1.49 -4.18 -9.61
N MET A 88 2.81 -4.02 -9.74
CA MET A 88 3.53 -3.94 -11.00
C MET A 88 4.41 -5.17 -11.19
N GLY A 89 4.54 -5.63 -12.44
CA GLY A 89 5.40 -6.78 -12.78
C GLY A 89 4.92 -8.10 -12.19
N TYR A 90 5.74 -9.12 -12.34
CA TYR A 90 5.48 -10.44 -11.75
C TYR A 90 6.06 -10.58 -10.34
N LEU A 91 7.19 -9.96 -10.10
CA LEU A 91 7.83 -9.85 -8.80
C LEU A 91 7.99 -8.38 -8.47
N SER A 92 7.55 -7.98 -7.30
CA SER A 92 7.72 -6.60 -6.86
C SER A 92 7.96 -6.50 -5.36
N THR A 93 8.64 -5.45 -4.95
CA THR A 93 8.99 -5.19 -3.56
C THR A 93 8.73 -3.73 -3.24
N ALA A 94 7.88 -3.49 -2.27
CA ALA A 94 7.63 -2.15 -1.73
C ALA A 94 8.19 -2.06 -0.31
N THR A 95 8.98 -1.03 -0.05
CA THR A 95 9.58 -0.75 1.27
C THR A 95 9.29 0.69 1.66
N VAL A 96 9.00 0.92 2.93
CA VAL A 96 8.70 2.25 3.48
C VAL A 96 9.35 2.44 4.85
N LEU A 97 9.75 3.66 5.18
CA LEU A 97 10.08 4.07 6.54
C LEU A 97 8.86 4.70 7.19
N LEU A 98 8.36 4.10 8.24
CA LEU A 98 7.26 4.58 9.08
C LEU A 98 7.81 5.24 10.35
N ASP A 99 7.45 6.51 10.57
CA ASP A 99 7.60 7.19 11.87
C ASP A 99 6.25 7.13 12.61
N PHE A 100 6.25 6.41 13.72
CA PHE A 100 5.08 6.16 14.56
C PHE A 100 5.10 6.94 15.88
N SER A 101 5.95 7.96 16.00
CA SER A 101 6.11 8.74 17.24
C SER A 101 4.88 9.53 17.65
N ALA A 102 3.97 9.82 16.69
CA ALA A 102 2.75 10.61 16.92
C ALA A 102 1.47 9.78 16.86
N LEU A 103 1.57 8.46 17.04
CA LEU A 103 0.38 7.60 17.15
C LEU A 103 -0.39 7.91 18.44
N ALA A 104 -1.71 7.95 18.33
CA ALA A 104 -2.63 7.97 19.47
C ALA A 104 -3.05 6.53 19.85
N ASP A 105 -3.55 6.34 21.08
CA ASP A 105 -4.10 5.03 21.49
C ASP A 105 -5.25 4.60 20.58
N GLY A 106 -5.32 3.31 20.28
CA GLY A 106 -6.24 2.73 19.31
C GLY A 106 -5.84 2.94 17.84
N GLN A 107 -4.77 3.69 17.56
CA GLN A 107 -4.32 3.94 16.19
C GLN A 107 -3.46 2.79 15.66
N ARG A 108 -3.66 2.53 14.37
CA ARG A 108 -2.90 1.59 13.55
C ARG A 108 -2.41 2.27 12.28
N GLY A 109 -1.16 2.03 11.90
CA GLY A 109 -0.59 2.60 10.67
C GLY A 109 0.53 1.73 10.13
N GLY A 110 0.66 1.70 8.81
CA GLY A 110 1.67 0.85 8.18
C GLY A 110 1.55 0.67 6.68
N LEU A 111 2.04 -0.46 6.23
CA LEU A 111 2.11 -0.90 4.84
C LEU A 111 1.17 -2.09 4.64
N PHE A 112 0.46 -2.13 3.51
CA PHE A 112 -0.45 -3.23 3.23
C PHE A 112 -0.38 -3.68 1.77
N CYS A 113 -0.90 -4.88 1.55
CA CYS A 113 -1.18 -5.42 0.25
C CYS A 113 -2.63 -5.91 0.21
N THR A 114 -3.32 -5.65 -0.88
CA THR A 114 -4.68 -6.12 -1.08
C THR A 114 -4.88 -6.69 -2.48
N GLY A 115 -5.63 -7.74 -2.53
CA GLY A 115 -6.43 -8.18 -3.67
C GLY A 115 -7.88 -8.18 -3.23
N SER A 116 -8.51 -9.34 -3.16
CA SER A 116 -9.82 -9.51 -2.49
C SER A 116 -9.72 -9.49 -0.97
N LEU A 117 -8.55 -9.79 -0.42
CA LEU A 117 -8.25 -9.75 1.02
C LEU A 117 -7.27 -8.61 1.32
N TYR A 118 -7.44 -7.99 2.48
CA TYR A 118 -6.59 -6.93 2.98
C TYR A 118 -5.61 -7.49 4.01
N ASN A 119 -4.32 -7.40 3.73
CA ASN A 119 -3.26 -7.89 4.60
C ASN A 119 -2.27 -6.77 4.86
N GLY A 120 -2.07 -6.42 6.12
CA GLY A 120 -1.22 -5.30 6.53
C GLY A 120 -0.20 -5.69 7.60
N ILE A 121 0.89 -4.94 7.62
CA ILE A 121 1.89 -4.91 8.67
C ILE A 121 2.06 -3.47 9.14
N GLY A 122 2.18 -3.25 10.43
CA GLY A 122 2.29 -1.89 10.94
C GLY A 122 2.54 -1.83 12.43
N ILE A 123 2.40 -0.62 12.95
CA ILE A 123 2.45 -0.35 14.39
C ILE A 123 1.06 0.01 14.87
N SER A 124 0.61 -0.65 15.92
CA SER A 124 -0.55 -0.27 16.73
C SER A 124 -0.08 0.38 18.03
N ARG A 125 -0.88 1.33 18.54
CA ARG A 125 -0.67 1.90 19.86
C ARG A 125 -1.86 1.56 20.75
N GLU A 126 -1.57 0.96 21.89
CA GLU A 126 -2.56 0.51 22.86
C GLU A 126 -2.04 0.77 24.27
N GLU A 127 -2.82 1.48 25.11
CA GLU A 127 -2.47 1.84 26.48
C GLU A 127 -1.07 2.45 26.61
N GLY A 128 -0.74 3.38 25.73
CA GLY A 128 0.54 4.06 25.70
C GLY A 128 1.72 3.25 25.16
N LYS A 129 1.53 1.99 24.78
CA LYS A 129 2.57 1.10 24.25
C LYS A 129 2.39 0.86 22.75
N ASN A 130 3.51 0.68 22.06
CA ASN A 130 3.51 0.42 20.63
C ASN A 130 3.80 -1.07 20.37
N TYR A 131 3.05 -1.66 19.44
CA TYR A 131 3.18 -3.06 19.06
C TYR A 131 3.32 -3.19 17.54
N LEU A 132 4.29 -3.96 17.10
CA LEU A 132 4.29 -4.50 15.75
C LEU A 132 3.12 -5.47 15.63
N TYR A 133 2.31 -5.34 14.59
CA TYR A 133 1.16 -6.20 14.38
C TYR A 133 1.01 -6.60 12.91
N LEU A 134 0.28 -7.66 12.70
CA LEU A 134 -0.23 -8.10 11.42
C LEU A 134 -1.76 -7.99 11.43
N GLU A 135 -2.34 -7.61 10.29
CA GLU A 135 -3.77 -7.69 10.06
C GLU A 135 -4.04 -8.52 8.81
N LYS A 136 -4.85 -9.55 8.95
CA LYS A 136 -5.26 -10.42 7.88
C LYS A 136 -6.78 -10.40 7.77
N ASN A 137 -7.27 -9.67 6.78
CA ASN A 137 -8.71 -9.55 6.48
C ASN A 137 -9.59 -9.19 7.70
N GLY A 138 -9.07 -8.31 8.56
CA GLY A 138 -9.73 -7.86 9.79
C GLY A 138 -9.26 -8.57 11.06
N ASP A 139 -8.65 -9.76 10.94
CA ASP A 139 -8.05 -10.44 12.09
C ASP A 139 -6.69 -9.80 12.41
N VAL A 140 -6.52 -9.34 13.64
CA VAL A 140 -5.33 -8.63 14.11
C VAL A 140 -4.55 -9.51 15.07
N GLN A 141 -3.26 -9.66 14.78
CA GLN A 141 -2.30 -10.36 15.62
C GLN A 141 -1.18 -9.41 16.04
N GLN A 142 -1.06 -9.17 17.34
CA GLN A 142 0.14 -8.52 17.88
C GLN A 142 1.33 -9.48 17.81
N VAL A 143 2.45 -8.99 17.29
CA VAL A 143 3.69 -9.79 17.12
C VAL A 143 4.62 -9.56 18.29
N LYS A 144 4.92 -8.29 18.57
CA LYS A 144 5.78 -7.92 19.71
C LYS A 144 5.66 -6.44 20.06
N MET A 145 5.97 -6.09 21.29
CA MET A 145 6.16 -4.71 21.73
C MET A 145 7.38 -4.09 21.04
N VAL A 146 7.27 -2.83 20.65
CA VAL A 146 8.32 -2.10 19.95
C VAL A 146 8.66 -0.83 20.70
N SER A 147 9.94 -0.61 20.93
CA SER A 147 10.50 0.65 21.42
C SER A 147 11.04 1.49 20.26
N GLY A 148 11.19 2.80 20.47
CA GLY A 148 11.67 3.71 19.43
C GLY A 148 10.54 4.49 18.76
N LYS A 149 10.85 5.06 17.59
CA LYS A 149 9.95 5.97 16.86
C LYS A 149 9.77 5.60 15.40
N LYS A 150 10.65 4.78 14.85
CA LYS A 150 10.69 4.46 13.41
C LYS A 150 10.89 2.97 13.18
N ILE A 151 10.33 2.48 12.07
CA ILE A 151 10.46 1.10 11.61
C ILE A 151 10.39 1.06 10.08
N TYR A 152 11.13 0.16 9.47
CA TYR A 152 11.03 -0.14 8.05
C TYR A 152 10.07 -1.32 7.85
N LEU A 153 9.14 -1.15 6.94
CA LEU A 153 8.16 -2.17 6.56
C LEU A 153 8.35 -2.52 5.10
N ARG A 154 8.21 -3.80 4.77
CA ARG A 154 8.38 -4.29 3.41
C ARG A 154 7.29 -5.29 3.04
N VAL A 155 6.78 -5.16 1.82
CA VAL A 155 5.91 -6.13 1.15
C VAL A 155 6.67 -6.70 -0.05
N MET A 156 6.71 -8.02 -0.16
CA MET A 156 7.17 -8.71 -1.37
C MET A 156 5.99 -9.43 -2.01
N LEU A 157 5.82 -9.22 -3.31
CA LEU A 157 4.72 -9.74 -4.11
C LEU A 157 5.27 -10.66 -5.19
N ASP A 158 4.67 -11.84 -5.31
CA ASP A 158 4.89 -12.80 -6.40
C ASP A 158 3.53 -13.06 -7.07
N ALA A 159 3.27 -12.35 -8.17
CA ALA A 159 2.02 -12.46 -8.89
C ALA A 159 1.86 -13.81 -9.61
N LYS A 160 2.96 -14.47 -9.99
CA LYS A 160 2.90 -15.81 -10.61
C LYS A 160 2.45 -16.87 -9.61
N LYS A 161 2.87 -16.75 -8.35
CA LYS A 161 2.51 -17.66 -7.27
C LYS A 161 1.30 -17.18 -6.46
N ASN A 162 0.71 -16.03 -6.83
CA ASN A 162 -0.35 -15.39 -6.05
C ASN A 162 0.01 -15.24 -4.57
N ARG A 163 1.21 -14.74 -4.29
CA ARG A 163 1.78 -14.74 -2.95
C ARG A 163 2.24 -13.35 -2.54
N CYS A 164 1.94 -12.98 -1.30
CA CYS A 164 2.41 -11.78 -0.62
C CYS A 164 3.12 -12.16 0.67
N GLN A 165 4.25 -11.54 0.97
CA GLN A 165 5.01 -11.71 2.21
C GLN A 165 5.28 -10.34 2.83
N LEU A 166 5.17 -10.27 4.16
CA LEU A 166 5.36 -9.05 4.94
C LEU A 166 6.61 -9.16 5.79
N PHE A 167 7.40 -8.09 5.83
CA PHE A 167 8.65 -8.03 6.56
C PHE A 167 8.77 -6.72 7.32
N TYR A 168 9.59 -6.72 8.37
CA TYR A 168 9.99 -5.51 9.07
C TYR A 168 11.50 -5.48 9.32
N SER A 169 12.03 -4.29 9.54
CA SER A 169 13.43 -4.07 9.91
C SER A 169 13.56 -2.83 10.78
N PHE A 170 14.59 -2.78 11.64
CA PHE A 170 14.94 -1.59 12.40
C PHE A 170 16.15 -0.84 11.84
N ASP A 171 16.86 -1.43 10.89
CA ASP A 171 18.12 -0.90 10.32
C ASP A 171 18.10 -0.75 8.80
N ASN A 172 16.96 -1.07 8.13
CA ASN A 172 16.80 -1.11 6.67
C ASN A 172 17.72 -2.10 5.92
N CYS A 173 18.41 -2.95 6.65
CA CYS A 173 19.32 -3.95 6.08
C CYS A 173 18.81 -5.36 6.36
N ASN A 174 18.53 -5.65 7.62
CA ASN A 174 18.11 -6.96 8.08
C ASN A 174 16.57 -7.02 8.16
N PHE A 175 15.94 -7.54 7.11
CA PHE A 175 14.49 -7.70 7.06
C PHE A 175 14.06 -9.07 7.60
N ILE A 176 13.21 -9.05 8.60
CA ILE A 176 12.67 -10.24 9.26
C ILE A 176 11.28 -10.52 8.71
N LEU A 177 11.06 -11.74 8.22
CA LEU A 177 9.75 -12.21 7.79
C LEU A 177 8.77 -12.15 8.97
N CYS A 178 7.59 -11.59 8.74
CA CYS A 178 6.56 -11.42 9.74
C CYS A 178 5.31 -12.20 9.35
N GLY A 179 5.07 -13.29 10.06
CA GLY A 179 3.97 -14.21 9.78
C GLY A 179 4.16 -15.05 8.52
N ASP A 180 3.11 -15.78 8.18
CA ASP A 180 3.08 -16.62 6.98
C ASP A 180 2.88 -15.80 5.71
N ALA A 181 3.17 -16.41 4.56
CA ALA A 181 2.82 -15.83 3.29
C ALA A 181 1.31 -15.85 3.07
N TYR A 182 0.79 -14.74 2.56
CA TYR A 182 -0.62 -14.57 2.26
C TYR A 182 -0.91 -14.88 0.79
N SER A 183 -2.12 -15.43 0.53
CA SER A 183 -2.60 -15.57 -0.84
C SER A 183 -3.03 -14.20 -1.38
N LEU A 184 -2.41 -13.80 -2.49
CA LEU A 184 -2.79 -12.62 -3.25
C LEU A 184 -3.93 -13.00 -4.19
N LYS A 185 -5.16 -13.09 -3.67
CA LYS A 185 -6.32 -13.35 -4.51
C LYS A 185 -6.67 -12.08 -5.27
N PHE A 186 -6.64 -12.16 -6.58
CA PHE A 186 -7.19 -11.12 -7.42
C PHE A 186 -8.71 -11.15 -7.29
N GLY A 187 -9.24 -10.26 -6.51
CA GLY A 187 -10.65 -9.96 -6.42
C GLY A 187 -10.84 -8.49 -6.69
N ASP A 188 -12.09 -8.09 -6.81
CA ASP A 188 -12.51 -6.75 -7.13
C ASP A 188 -11.89 -6.23 -8.44
N TRP A 189 -12.60 -5.42 -9.17
CA TRP A 189 -12.19 -4.83 -10.46
C TRP A 189 -10.93 -3.97 -10.42
N LYS A 190 -10.48 -3.57 -9.23
CA LYS A 190 -9.30 -2.72 -9.05
C LYS A 190 -7.97 -3.46 -9.16
N GLY A 191 -7.98 -4.80 -9.10
CA GLY A 191 -6.78 -5.63 -9.03
C GLY A 191 -6.03 -5.51 -7.71
N ALA A 192 -4.88 -6.19 -7.64
CA ALA A 192 -4.03 -6.12 -6.45
C ALA A 192 -3.34 -4.77 -6.31
N ARG A 193 -3.19 -4.32 -5.06
CA ARG A 193 -2.57 -3.05 -4.71
C ARG A 193 -1.66 -3.19 -3.50
N VAL A 194 -0.66 -2.35 -3.47
CA VAL A 194 0.20 -2.11 -2.32
C VAL A 194 0.01 -0.66 -1.88
N GLY A 195 0.09 -0.37 -0.58
CA GLY A 195 -0.12 1.01 -0.14
C GLY A 195 0.07 1.24 1.35
N LEU A 196 -0.14 2.49 1.72
CA LEU A 196 0.04 3.06 3.04
C LEU A 196 -1.30 3.35 3.68
N TYR A 197 -1.40 3.17 4.99
CA TYR A 197 -2.65 3.40 5.72
C TYR A 197 -2.42 3.95 7.12
N SER A 198 -3.45 4.60 7.64
CA SER A 198 -3.58 4.97 9.05
C SER A 198 -5.05 5.04 9.43
N TYR A 199 -5.44 4.37 10.50
CA TYR A 199 -6.79 4.45 11.07
C TYR A 199 -6.76 4.31 12.59
N ASN A 200 -7.87 4.65 13.24
CA ASN A 200 -7.98 4.57 14.70
C ASN A 200 -9.29 3.88 15.10
N THR A 201 -9.22 2.81 15.88
CA THR A 201 -10.38 2.03 16.29
C THR A 201 -11.24 2.76 17.33
N LEU A 202 -10.64 3.65 18.12
CA LEU A 202 -11.32 4.45 19.13
C LEU A 202 -11.85 5.78 18.58
N GLY A 203 -11.35 6.23 17.42
CA GLY A 203 -11.77 7.48 16.80
C GLY A 203 -11.17 8.76 17.42
N ILE A 204 -10.11 8.63 18.21
CA ILE A 204 -9.46 9.77 18.90
C ILE A 204 -8.37 10.44 18.07
N GLY A 205 -8.23 10.05 16.80
CA GLY A 205 -7.25 10.65 15.88
C GLY A 205 -5.86 10.06 16.01
N GLY A 206 -4.85 10.93 16.00
CA GLY A 206 -3.43 10.59 15.90
C GLY A 206 -2.92 10.59 14.44
N LYS A 207 -1.62 10.48 14.26
CA LYS A 207 -1.00 10.50 12.94
C LYS A 207 0.26 9.64 12.88
N CYS A 208 0.61 9.23 11.67
CA CYS A 208 1.89 8.64 11.36
C CYS A 208 2.48 9.32 10.12
N TYR A 209 3.80 9.18 9.96
CA TYR A 209 4.51 9.77 8.85
C TYR A 209 5.26 8.68 8.09
N PHE A 210 5.27 8.81 6.76
CA PHE A 210 6.02 7.95 5.85
C PHE A 210 7.05 8.82 5.14
N ASP A 211 8.34 8.45 5.25
CA ASP A 211 9.45 9.22 4.69
C ASP A 211 9.51 9.05 3.17
N TRP A 212 9.72 7.83 2.75
CA TRP A 212 9.80 7.44 1.35
C TRP A 212 9.10 6.12 1.14
N PHE A 213 8.71 5.88 -0.10
CA PHE A 213 8.12 4.63 -0.57
C PHE A 213 8.96 4.13 -1.74
N ASN A 214 9.83 3.18 -1.51
CA ASN A 214 10.63 2.56 -2.56
C ASN A 214 9.90 1.33 -3.11
N TYR A 215 9.62 1.35 -4.41
CA TYR A 215 8.85 0.30 -5.05
C TYR A 215 9.51 -0.16 -6.35
N ASP A 216 10.13 -1.32 -6.28
CA ASP A 216 10.83 -1.98 -7.38
C ASP A 216 10.00 -3.14 -7.93
N PHE A 217 10.10 -3.38 -9.25
CA PHE A 217 9.41 -4.47 -9.92
C PHE A 217 10.18 -4.95 -11.16
N ASN A 218 9.91 -6.20 -11.60
CA ASN A 218 10.47 -6.82 -12.79
C ASN A 218 9.43 -7.65 -13.58
#